data_1b7421e2143a63f807bfcbaff02c8412
#
_entry.id   1b7421e2143a63f807bfcbaff02c8412
#
_cell.length_a   1.000
_cell.length_b   1.000
_cell.length_c   1.000
_cell.angle_alpha   90.00
_cell.angle_beta   90.00
_cell.angle_gamma   90.00
#
_symmetry.space_group_name_H-M   'P 1'
#
loop_
_entity.id
_entity.type
_entity.pdbx_description
1 polymer ?
#
loop_
_entity_poly.entity_id
_entity_poly.type
_entity_poly.pdbx_seq_one_letter_code
_entity_poly.pdbx_strand_id
1 'polypeptide(L)'
;MHKLGSISAAICASLLLAALAYGDTAPTANKWRIELDGQALSSGEVQFRVTPRQGESVDVVAAIRSGRAENNVARDVRDAFAAKLSPERYSVEVDDGEDILIKKKDGQPDFAIELVESNVRNVNIKVEGE
;
A
#
# COMPACT_ATOMS: atom_id res chain seq x y z
N MET A 1 42.38 -7.76 28.14
CA MET A 1 41.87 -7.82 27.80
C MET A 1 40.75 -8.11 27.57
N HIS A 2 40.03 -8.41 27.39
CA HIS A 2 39.06 -8.78 27.32
C HIS A 2 38.00 -8.12 27.28
N LYS A 3 37.54 -7.69 27.61
CA LYS A 3 36.65 -6.95 27.78
C LYS A 3 35.91 -6.56 26.69
N LEU A 4 36.18 -6.66 25.78
CA LEU A 4 35.64 -6.15 24.73
C LEU A 4 34.37 -6.69 24.41
N GLY A 5 34.09 -7.81 24.61
CA GLY A 5 32.89 -8.37 24.13
C GLY A 5 31.64 -7.74 24.64
N SER A 6 31.75 -7.17 25.75
CA SER A 6 30.55 -6.66 26.34
C SER A 6 29.89 -5.60 25.54
N ILE A 7 30.62 -4.98 24.74
CA ILE A 7 30.08 -3.93 24.03
C ILE A 7 29.06 -4.29 23.07
N SER A 8 29.24 -5.33 22.40
CA SER A 8 28.29 -5.62 21.35
C SER A 8 26.93 -5.88 21.88
N ALA A 9 26.82 -6.28 23.07
CA ALA A 9 25.51 -6.57 23.58
C ALA A 9 24.60 -5.38 23.56
N ALA A 10 25.15 -4.28 23.81
CA ALA A 10 24.33 -3.10 23.90
C ALA A 10 23.67 -2.77 22.59
N ILE A 11 24.33 -3.08 21.55
CA ILE A 11 23.82 -2.75 20.26
C ILE A 11 22.61 -3.54 19.91
N CYS A 12 22.60 -4.75 20.30
CA CYS A 12 21.46 -5.56 19.95
C CYS A 12 20.22 -5.03 20.57
N ALA A 13 20.33 -4.51 21.71
CA ALA A 13 19.17 -3.99 22.38
C ALA A 13 18.53 -2.87 21.60
N SER A 14 19.32 -2.06 21.00
CA SER A 14 18.71 -0.96 20.27
C SER A 14 17.94 -1.43 19.08
N LEU A 15 18.38 -2.48 18.49
CA LEU A 15 17.63 -2.97 17.36
C LEU A 15 16.28 -3.44 17.74
N LEU A 16 16.17 -4.04 18.86
CA LEU A 16 14.90 -4.49 19.29
C LEU A 16 13.94 -3.38 19.50
N LEU A 17 14.43 -2.28 19.96
CA LEU A 17 13.57 -1.16 20.14
C LEU A 17 12.94 -0.72 18.87
N ALA A 18 13.69 -0.77 17.83
CA ALA A 18 13.14 -0.37 16.55
C ALA A 18 11.95 -1.21 16.19
N ALA A 19 12.01 -2.46 16.53
CA ALA A 19 10.91 -3.32 16.19
C ALA A 19 9.64 -2.94 16.91
N LEU A 20 9.76 -2.35 18.05
CA LEU A 20 8.58 -1.98 18.78
C LEU A 20 7.80 -0.89 18.15
N ALA A 21 8.43 -0.14 17.32
CA ALA A 21 7.75 0.93 16.66
C ALA A 21 6.62 0.44 15.79
N TYR A 22 6.59 -0.87 15.59
CA TYR A 22 5.54 -1.36 14.80
C TYR A 22 4.30 -1.60 15.53
N GLY A 23 4.24 -1.33 16.76
CA GLY A 23 3.05 -1.48 17.53
C GLY A 23 1.92 -0.72 16.91
N ASP A 24 2.23 0.35 16.22
CA ASP A 24 1.19 1.13 15.62
C ASP A 24 0.80 0.53 14.31
N THR A 25 -0.32 -0.11 14.27
CA THR A 25 -0.79 -0.70 13.05
C THR A 25 -1.82 0.20 12.42
N ALA A 26 -1.83 0.23 11.12
CA ALA A 26 -2.85 0.96 10.40
C ALA A 26 -4.21 0.32 10.66
N PRO A 27 -5.29 1.11 10.66
CA PRO A 27 -6.62 0.54 10.82
C PRO A 27 -6.93 -0.43 9.69
N THR A 28 -7.67 -1.48 10.01
CA THR A 28 -8.06 -2.47 9.03
C THR A 28 -9.54 -2.38 8.75
N ALA A 29 -9.94 -2.79 7.56
CA ALA A 29 -11.33 -2.83 7.15
C ALA A 29 -11.51 -3.99 6.17
N ASN A 30 -12.76 -4.30 5.86
CA ASN A 30 -13.05 -5.37 4.91
C ASN A 30 -13.07 -4.85 3.47
N LYS A 31 -13.07 -3.56 3.30
CA LYS A 31 -13.16 -2.92 1.98
C LYS A 31 -12.45 -1.59 2.02
N TRP A 32 -11.77 -1.24 0.93
CA TRP A 32 -11.04 0.01 0.81
C TRP A 32 -11.36 0.67 -0.52
N ARG A 33 -11.46 1.99 -0.49
CA ARG A 33 -11.65 2.80 -1.69
C ARG A 33 -10.43 3.67 -1.88
N ILE A 34 -9.93 3.71 -3.11
CA ILE A 34 -8.84 4.59 -3.50
C ILE A 34 -9.40 5.53 -4.54
N GLU A 35 -9.44 6.81 -4.22
CA GLU A 35 -9.92 7.83 -5.14
C GLU A 35 -8.73 8.48 -5.82
N LEU A 36 -8.79 8.57 -7.13
CA LEU A 36 -7.72 9.14 -7.93
C LEU A 36 -8.30 10.32 -8.70
N ASP A 37 -7.64 11.46 -8.59
CA ASP A 37 -8.16 12.68 -9.18
C ASP A 37 -7.04 13.40 -9.91
N GLY A 38 -7.28 13.78 -11.14
CA GLY A 38 -6.36 14.58 -11.94
C GLY A 38 -5.64 13.79 -13.00
N GLN A 39 -5.19 14.54 -14.00
CA GLN A 39 -4.42 14.00 -15.10
C GLN A 39 -2.94 13.97 -14.71
N ALA A 40 -2.23 12.93 -15.11
CA ALA A 40 -0.81 12.83 -14.80
C ALA A 40 -0.03 13.85 -15.62
N LEU A 41 0.62 14.78 -14.97
CA LEU A 41 1.44 15.80 -15.62
C LEU A 41 2.92 15.46 -15.59
N SER A 42 3.29 14.32 -15.05
CA SER A 42 4.64 13.80 -15.11
C SER A 42 4.56 12.29 -15.07
N SER A 43 5.62 11.63 -15.51
CA SER A 43 5.76 10.19 -15.34
C SER A 43 6.29 9.91 -13.96
N GLY A 44 5.87 8.80 -13.37
CA GLY A 44 6.35 8.43 -12.05
C GLY A 44 5.67 7.17 -11.58
N GLU A 45 5.68 6.98 -10.27
CA GLU A 45 5.12 5.79 -9.65
C GLU A 45 4.24 6.14 -8.47
N VAL A 46 3.26 5.30 -8.22
CA VAL A 46 2.45 5.36 -7.03
C VAL A 46 2.61 4.02 -6.34
N GLN A 47 2.95 4.05 -5.07
CA GLN A 47 3.17 2.82 -4.31
C GLN A 47 2.24 2.73 -3.13
N PHE A 48 1.61 1.58 -2.98
CA PHE A 48 0.74 1.27 -1.86
C PHE A 48 1.27 0.07 -1.11
N ARG A 49 0.86 -0.06 0.13
CA ARG A 49 1.16 -1.25 0.91
C ARG A 49 -0.15 -1.83 1.42
N VAL A 50 -0.35 -3.12 1.17
CA VAL A 50 -1.53 -3.86 1.62
C VAL A 50 -1.09 -4.79 2.73
N THR A 51 -1.68 -4.64 3.92
CA THR A 51 -1.30 -5.45 5.07
C THR A 51 -2.54 -6.13 5.62
N PRO A 52 -2.68 -7.45 5.45
CA PRO A 52 -3.78 -8.16 6.09
C PRO A 52 -3.55 -8.19 7.60
N ARG A 53 -4.63 -8.28 8.35
CA ARG A 53 -4.52 -8.33 9.80
C ARG A 53 -3.65 -9.51 10.24
N GLN A 54 -3.70 -10.59 9.47
CA GLN A 54 -2.85 -11.75 9.70
C GLN A 54 -2.18 -12.08 8.38
N GLY A 55 -0.88 -11.96 8.34
CA GLY A 55 -0.11 -12.25 7.16
C GLY A 55 0.86 -11.14 6.82
N GLU A 56 1.57 -11.32 5.73
CA GLU A 56 2.62 -10.41 5.34
C GLU A 56 2.11 -9.28 4.47
N SER A 57 2.75 -8.13 4.56
CA SER A 57 2.44 -7.00 3.71
C SER A 57 2.87 -7.26 2.27
N VAL A 58 2.12 -6.67 1.36
CA VAL A 58 2.43 -6.72 -0.07
C VAL A 58 2.53 -5.28 -0.57
N ASP A 59 3.59 -4.97 -1.27
CA ASP A 59 3.74 -3.66 -1.89
C ASP A 59 3.23 -3.71 -3.31
N VAL A 60 2.47 -2.69 -3.69
CA VAL A 60 1.88 -2.58 -5.02
C VAL A 60 2.38 -1.28 -5.63
N VAL A 61 3.06 -1.39 -6.75
CA VAL A 61 3.64 -0.22 -7.44
C VAL A 61 3.00 -0.09 -8.80
N ALA A 62 2.44 1.08 -9.08
CA ALA A 62 1.86 1.39 -10.38
C ALA A 62 2.72 2.42 -11.07
N ALA A 63 3.20 2.10 -12.26
CA ALA A 63 3.95 3.04 -13.09
C ALA A 63 2.93 3.84 -13.90
N ILE A 64 3.03 5.17 -13.82
CA ILE A 64 2.12 6.07 -14.49
C ILE A 64 2.91 6.91 -15.47
N ARG A 65 2.43 7.01 -16.70
CA ARG A 65 3.10 7.83 -17.71
C ARG A 65 2.49 9.22 -17.75
N SER A 66 3.31 10.19 -18.06
CA SER A 66 2.86 11.56 -18.25
C SER A 66 1.78 11.60 -19.32
N GLY A 67 0.76 12.38 -19.10
CA GLY A 67 -0.34 12.56 -20.04
C GLY A 67 -1.53 11.64 -19.82
N ARG A 68 -1.41 10.68 -18.90
CA ARG A 68 -2.52 9.77 -18.66
C ARG A 68 -3.70 10.52 -18.07
N ALA A 69 -4.87 10.34 -18.65
CA ALA A 69 -6.09 10.93 -18.14
C ALA A 69 -6.50 10.22 -16.84
N GLU A 70 -7.29 10.90 -16.05
CA GLU A 70 -7.71 10.42 -14.73
C GLU A 70 -8.24 8.99 -14.74
N ASN A 71 -9.14 8.67 -15.67
CA ASN A 71 -9.69 7.32 -15.73
C ASN A 71 -8.64 6.28 -16.11
N ASN A 72 -7.66 6.68 -16.89
CA ASN A 72 -6.59 5.76 -17.27
C ASN A 72 -5.60 5.56 -16.14
N VAL A 73 -5.37 6.59 -15.33
CA VAL A 73 -4.54 6.45 -14.14
C VAL A 73 -5.21 5.44 -13.20
N ALA A 74 -6.53 5.54 -13.04
CA ALA A 74 -7.25 4.59 -12.20
C ALA A 74 -7.10 3.16 -12.71
N ARG A 75 -7.16 2.98 -14.02
CA ARG A 75 -6.98 1.64 -14.58
C ARG A 75 -5.58 1.11 -14.37
N ASP A 76 -4.58 1.98 -14.50
CA ASP A 76 -3.19 1.57 -14.26
C ASP A 76 -3.01 1.12 -12.82
N VAL A 77 -3.59 1.83 -11.87
CA VAL A 77 -3.51 1.48 -10.46
C VAL A 77 -4.29 0.18 -10.21
N ARG A 78 -5.49 0.05 -10.77
CA ARG A 78 -6.28 -1.15 -10.66
C ARG A 78 -5.51 -2.37 -11.14
N ASP A 79 -4.86 -2.24 -12.29
CA ASP A 79 -4.12 -3.34 -12.87
C ASP A 79 -2.92 -3.71 -12.00
N ALA A 80 -2.27 -2.73 -11.39
CA ALA A 80 -1.15 -3.00 -10.49
C ALA A 80 -1.60 -3.79 -9.26
N PHE A 81 -2.75 -3.42 -8.69
CA PHE A 81 -3.29 -4.19 -7.56
C PHE A 81 -3.67 -5.60 -7.99
N ALA A 82 -4.35 -5.73 -9.13
CA ALA A 82 -4.80 -7.03 -9.60
C ALA A 82 -3.63 -7.97 -9.90
N ALA A 83 -2.49 -7.41 -10.33
CA ALA A 83 -1.32 -8.22 -10.63
C ALA A 83 -0.63 -8.73 -9.36
N LYS A 84 -0.76 -7.99 -8.26
CA LYS A 84 -0.04 -8.34 -7.04
C LYS A 84 -0.90 -9.05 -6.01
N LEU A 85 -2.17 -8.78 -5.95
CA LEU A 85 -3.04 -9.38 -4.95
C LEU A 85 -3.64 -10.68 -5.48
N SER A 86 -3.74 -11.65 -4.60
CA SER A 86 -4.31 -12.95 -4.96
C SER A 86 -5.79 -12.79 -5.26
N PRO A 87 -6.27 -13.24 -6.41
CA PRO A 87 -7.69 -13.14 -6.73
C PRO A 87 -8.57 -14.03 -5.86
N GLU A 88 -7.97 -15.02 -5.19
CA GLU A 88 -8.72 -15.83 -4.24
C GLU A 88 -8.99 -15.08 -2.94
N ARG A 89 -8.22 -14.05 -2.66
CA ARG A 89 -8.33 -13.32 -1.41
C ARG A 89 -9.02 -11.97 -1.55
N TYR A 90 -8.86 -11.35 -2.71
CA TYR A 90 -9.36 -9.99 -2.92
C TYR A 90 -10.04 -9.83 -4.25
N SER A 91 -11.00 -8.93 -4.31
CA SER A 91 -11.52 -8.46 -5.59
C SER A 91 -11.08 -7.02 -5.77
N VAL A 92 -10.70 -6.67 -6.97
CA VAL A 92 -10.20 -5.34 -7.31
C VAL A 92 -10.99 -4.86 -8.53
N GLU A 93 -11.65 -3.71 -8.39
CA GLU A 93 -12.46 -3.20 -9.50
C GLU A 93 -12.39 -1.69 -9.56
N VAL A 94 -12.66 -1.14 -10.74
CA VAL A 94 -12.81 0.29 -10.92
C VAL A 94 -14.28 0.61 -10.70
N ASP A 95 -14.53 1.63 -9.87
CA ASP A 95 -15.87 2.09 -9.57
C ASP A 95 -15.96 3.55 -9.97
N ASP A 96 -17.02 3.93 -10.63
CA ASP A 96 -17.23 5.31 -11.09
C ASP A 96 -16.11 5.85 -11.97
N GLY A 97 -15.37 4.96 -12.63
CA GLY A 97 -14.36 5.36 -13.62
C GLY A 97 -13.03 5.80 -13.05
N GLU A 98 -12.98 6.35 -11.84
CA GLU A 98 -11.76 6.90 -11.29
C GLU A 98 -11.46 6.42 -9.87
N ASP A 99 -12.34 5.61 -9.31
CA ASP A 99 -12.11 5.05 -7.99
C ASP A 99 -11.78 3.58 -8.11
N ILE A 100 -10.96 3.08 -7.21
CA ILE A 100 -10.66 1.66 -7.14
C ILE A 100 -11.24 1.12 -5.85
N LEU A 101 -11.96 0.03 -5.95
CA LEU A 101 -12.57 -0.61 -4.81
C LEU A 101 -11.91 -1.97 -4.61
N ILE A 102 -11.35 -2.18 -3.44
CA ILE A 102 -10.67 -3.43 -3.10
C ILE A 102 -11.38 -4.04 -1.91
N LYS A 103 -11.86 -5.26 -2.08
CA LYS A 103 -12.61 -5.96 -1.05
C LYS A 103 -11.98 -7.31 -0.77
N LYS A 104 -11.99 -7.69 0.49
CA LYS A 104 -11.57 -9.05 0.81
C LYS A 104 -12.70 -10.01 0.43
N LYS A 105 -12.33 -11.23 0.12
CA LYS A 105 -13.32 -12.28 -0.13
C LYS A 105 -13.67 -12.96 1.18
N ASP A 106 -14.78 -13.69 1.17
CA ASP A 106 -15.27 -14.34 2.37
C ASP A 106 -14.22 -15.25 2.98
N GLY A 107 -14.10 -15.20 4.30
CA GLY A 107 -13.15 -16.02 5.01
C GLY A 107 -11.77 -15.41 5.13
N GLN A 108 -11.50 -14.30 4.45
CA GLN A 108 -10.21 -13.64 4.53
C GLN A 108 -10.22 -12.59 5.64
N PRO A 109 -9.05 -12.32 6.25
CA PRO A 109 -8.99 -11.29 7.29
C PRO A 109 -9.15 -9.90 6.72
N ASP A 110 -9.60 -8.99 7.57
CA ASP A 110 -9.60 -7.57 7.23
C ASP A 110 -8.17 -7.13 6.94
N PHE A 111 -8.02 -6.03 6.27
CA PHE A 111 -6.71 -5.57 5.81
C PHE A 111 -6.63 -4.05 5.84
N ALA A 112 -5.42 -3.55 5.74
CA ALA A 112 -5.13 -2.13 5.67
C ALA A 112 -4.50 -1.81 4.33
N ILE A 113 -4.79 -0.63 3.80
CA ILE A 113 -4.09 -0.12 2.63
C ILE A 113 -3.51 1.24 3.00
N GLU A 114 -2.24 1.43 2.69
CA GLU A 114 -1.55 2.69 2.93
C GLU A 114 -0.91 3.17 1.64
N LEU A 115 -0.99 4.47 1.41
CA LEU A 115 -0.24 5.10 0.33
C LEU A 115 1.17 5.32 0.85
N VAL A 116 2.16 4.69 0.22
CA VAL A 116 3.56 4.79 0.66
C VAL A 116 4.26 5.93 -0.03
N GLU A 117 4.03 6.07 -1.33
CA GLU A 117 4.71 7.09 -2.11
C GLU A 117 3.91 7.41 -3.35
N SER A 118 3.95 8.69 -3.77
CA SER A 118 3.38 9.10 -5.04
C SER A 118 4.22 10.26 -5.53
N ASN A 119 4.85 10.10 -6.68
CA ASN A 119 5.65 11.17 -7.26
C ASN A 119 5.15 11.61 -8.64
N VAL A 120 3.88 11.36 -8.94
CA VAL A 120 3.25 11.79 -10.17
C VAL A 120 2.57 13.13 -9.93
N ARG A 121 2.94 14.14 -10.70
CA ARG A 121 2.38 15.47 -10.49
C ARG A 121 0.91 15.53 -10.90
N ASN A 122 0.14 16.28 -10.14
CA ASN A 122 -1.28 16.56 -10.38
C ASN A 122 -2.22 15.37 -10.16
N VAL A 123 -1.72 14.26 -9.67
CA VAL A 123 -2.58 13.13 -9.32
C VAL A 123 -2.74 13.12 -7.81
N ASN A 124 -3.98 13.35 -7.36
CA ASN A 124 -4.30 13.35 -5.94
C ASN A 124 -4.92 12.02 -5.59
N ILE A 125 -4.50 11.46 -4.47
CA ILE A 125 -4.89 10.12 -4.08
C ILE A 125 -5.42 10.15 -2.66
N LYS A 126 -6.60 9.55 -2.48
CA LYS A 126 -7.20 9.44 -1.17
C LYS A 126 -7.51 7.97 -0.92
N VAL A 127 -7.10 7.46 0.24
CA VAL A 127 -7.27 6.05 0.59
C VAL A 127 -8.16 5.99 1.82
N GLU A 128 -9.28 5.30 1.71
CA GLU A 128 -10.24 5.22 2.80
C GLU A 128 -10.74 3.80 3.01
N GLY A 129 -10.80 3.38 4.28
CA GLY A 129 -11.43 2.14 4.64
C GLY A 129 -12.94 2.34 4.73
N GLU A 130 -13.69 1.37 4.31
CA GLU A 130 -15.15 1.45 4.34
C GLU A 130 -15.80 0.34 5.14
#